data_3d55a8db6cfa73e87304055da9a7e36a
#
_entry.id   3d55a8db6cfa73e87304055da9a7e36a
#
_cell.length_a   1.000
_cell.length_b   1.000
_cell.length_c   1.000
_cell.angle_alpha   90.00
_cell.angle_beta   90.00
_cell.angle_gamma   90.00
#
_symmetry.space_group_name_H-M   'P 1'
#
loop_
_entity.id
_entity.type
_entity.pdbx_description
1 polymer ?
#
loop_
_entity_poly.entity_id
_entity_poly.type
_entity_poly.pdbx_seq_one_letter_code
_entity_poly.pdbx_strand_id
1 'polypeptide(L)'
;MEARNIILSDESRTFEVCFYTFLSLPASAHAKDKKHINTYYYQGKKMEQLEMLKRKIDNENELKSLVRTMKTLASVSIREYGQMVGSLHEYHKAIEMGLEVVVKNIPEEAEFAQPKKNCLGAVIFGSEQGMCGRFNEIIAKFAIKNMDELEILKENRTIMTLGDRVISHIEEEGETAEERFSYHGNQSGVTQIMLQVLTKIEEWRMQSEIDQIVLFYNMPVSGSSYRPHMLRLLPLDREWFQGLARKKWESRSIPTFTMDRDDLFSSLIRQYLFFSLYLALIESLASENASRLASMQKAEKNIEERLNELRIQYHNMRQDSITMELMDVVTGFEALTNKKR
;
A
#
# COMPACT_ATOMS: atom_id res chain seq x y z
N MET A 1 1.42 52.29 -2.08
CA MET A 1 0.93 52.40 -3.49
C MET A 1 1.64 51.37 -4.30
N GLU A 2 1.13 50.16 -4.33
CA GLU A 2 1.66 49.04 -5.14
C GLU A 2 0.54 48.56 -6.04
N ALA A 3 0.78 48.72 -7.32
CA ALA A 3 -0.14 48.29 -8.39
C ALA A 3 -0.04 46.76 -8.54
N ARG A 4 -1.11 46.05 -8.20
CA ARG A 4 -1.26 44.65 -8.57
C ARG A 4 -1.55 44.54 -10.07
N ASN A 5 -0.60 44.06 -10.83
CA ASN A 5 -0.80 43.60 -12.20
C ASN A 5 -1.63 42.31 -12.15
N ILE A 6 -2.90 42.42 -12.47
CA ILE A 6 -3.75 41.28 -12.79
C ILE A 6 -3.49 40.93 -14.24
N ILE A 7 -2.81 39.79 -14.48
CA ILE A 7 -2.71 39.16 -15.79
C ILE A 7 -4.08 38.60 -16.13
N LEU A 8 -4.87 39.32 -16.92
CA LEU A 8 -6.09 38.80 -17.53
C LEU A 8 -5.67 37.82 -18.63
N SER A 9 -6.21 36.59 -18.57
CA SER A 9 -5.98 35.52 -19.52
C SER A 9 -6.37 35.91 -20.94
N ASP A 10 -5.68 35.39 -21.95
CA ASP A 10 -5.84 35.68 -23.39
C ASP A 10 -7.28 35.49 -23.94
N GLU A 11 -8.13 34.75 -23.19
CA GLU A 11 -9.55 34.51 -23.56
C GLU A 11 -10.43 35.76 -23.51
N SER A 12 -10.13 36.73 -22.63
CA SER A 12 -10.93 37.96 -22.53
C SER A 12 -10.67 38.95 -23.68
N ARG A 13 -9.47 38.92 -24.25
CA ARG A 13 -9.13 39.80 -25.39
C ARG A 13 -9.77 39.38 -26.70
N THR A 14 -9.92 38.08 -26.93
CA THR A 14 -10.60 37.54 -28.12
C THR A 14 -12.11 37.87 -28.09
N PHE A 15 -12.70 37.89 -26.88
CA PHE A 15 -14.12 38.20 -26.72
C PHE A 15 -14.43 39.69 -26.95
N GLU A 16 -13.59 40.60 -26.50
CA GLU A 16 -13.78 42.07 -26.74
C GLU A 16 -13.58 42.45 -28.20
N VAL A 17 -12.62 41.91 -28.91
CA VAL A 17 -12.39 42.20 -30.33
C VAL A 17 -13.57 41.71 -31.20
N CYS A 18 -14.16 40.56 -30.90
CA CYS A 18 -15.35 40.06 -31.58
C CYS A 18 -16.61 40.90 -31.29
N PHE A 19 -16.72 41.45 -30.05
CA PHE A 19 -17.90 42.23 -29.66
C PHE A 19 -17.92 43.62 -30.29
N TYR A 20 -16.75 44.27 -30.46
CA TYR A 20 -16.65 45.59 -31.09
C TYR A 20 -16.82 45.55 -32.61
N THR A 21 -16.39 44.48 -33.29
CA THR A 21 -16.62 44.28 -34.72
C THR A 21 -18.11 43.96 -35.04
N PHE A 22 -18.86 43.43 -34.08
CA PHE A 22 -20.28 43.10 -34.23
C PHE A 22 -21.23 44.31 -34.21
N LEU A 23 -20.83 45.40 -33.53
CA LEU A 23 -21.66 46.62 -33.40
C LEU A 23 -21.60 47.57 -34.59
N SER A 24 -20.73 47.34 -35.57
CA SER A 24 -20.50 48.26 -36.70
C SER A 24 -21.10 47.81 -38.05
N LEU A 25 -21.85 46.70 -38.13
CA LEU A 25 -22.40 46.13 -39.35
C LEU A 25 -23.91 46.48 -39.55
N PRO A 26 -24.38 46.75 -40.80
CA PRO A 26 -25.80 47.08 -41.07
C PRO A 26 -26.73 45.89 -40.84
N ALA A 27 -27.94 46.15 -40.41
CA ALA A 27 -28.93 45.17 -39.93
C ALA A 27 -29.32 44.04 -40.91
N SER A 28 -29.03 44.18 -42.21
CA SER A 28 -29.34 43.19 -43.25
C SER A 28 -28.20 42.06 -43.34
N ALA A 29 -27.01 42.32 -42.82
CA ALA A 29 -25.93 41.36 -42.78
C ALA A 29 -26.03 40.38 -41.58
N HIS A 30 -26.77 40.75 -40.55
CA HIS A 30 -26.82 40.11 -39.25
C HIS A 30 -27.29 38.64 -39.24
N ALA A 31 -28.13 38.21 -40.16
CA ALA A 31 -28.71 36.86 -40.13
C ALA A 31 -27.78 35.78 -40.76
N LYS A 32 -27.00 36.14 -41.78
CA LYS A 32 -26.04 35.22 -42.44
C LYS A 32 -24.74 35.09 -41.65
N ASP A 33 -24.24 36.21 -41.13
CA ASP A 33 -23.01 36.22 -40.32
C ASP A 33 -23.20 35.52 -38.95
N LYS A 34 -24.37 35.64 -38.31
CA LYS A 34 -24.67 34.91 -37.08
C LYS A 34 -24.59 33.40 -37.25
N LYS A 35 -25.00 32.88 -38.40
CA LYS A 35 -24.94 31.41 -38.65
C LYS A 35 -23.50 30.92 -38.82
N HIS A 36 -22.66 31.70 -39.51
CA HIS A 36 -21.24 31.38 -39.68
C HIS A 36 -20.46 31.49 -38.37
N ILE A 37 -20.63 32.54 -37.60
CA ILE A 37 -19.96 32.74 -36.30
C ILE A 37 -20.33 31.60 -35.33
N ASN A 38 -21.60 31.21 -35.30
CA ASN A 38 -22.09 30.13 -34.48
C ASN A 38 -21.46 28.77 -34.87
N THR A 39 -21.28 28.50 -36.17
CA THR A 39 -20.66 27.28 -36.71
C THR A 39 -19.17 27.21 -36.29
N TYR A 40 -18.40 28.30 -36.46
CA TYR A 40 -17.00 28.37 -36.03
C TYR A 40 -16.83 28.18 -34.52
N TYR A 41 -17.72 28.76 -33.72
CA TYR A 41 -17.74 28.60 -32.27
C TYR A 41 -17.98 27.12 -31.86
N TYR A 42 -18.95 26.45 -32.50
CA TYR A 42 -19.23 25.03 -32.24
C TYR A 42 -18.07 24.11 -32.71
N GLN A 43 -17.42 24.43 -33.81
CA GLN A 43 -16.25 23.69 -34.32
C GLN A 43 -15.07 23.83 -33.35
N GLY A 44 -14.76 25.05 -32.90
CA GLY A 44 -13.69 25.30 -31.93
C GLY A 44 -13.90 24.52 -30.64
N LYS A 45 -15.12 24.53 -30.10
CA LYS A 45 -15.47 23.77 -28.89
C LYS A 45 -15.38 22.26 -29.08
N LYS A 46 -15.72 21.73 -30.25
CA LYS A 46 -15.59 20.30 -30.58
C LYS A 46 -14.14 19.88 -30.73
N MET A 47 -13.29 20.69 -31.34
CA MET A 47 -11.85 20.44 -31.44
C MET A 47 -11.20 20.40 -30.06
N GLU A 48 -11.54 21.32 -29.18
CA GLU A 48 -11.07 21.32 -27.78
C GLU A 48 -11.50 20.06 -27.03
N GLN A 49 -12.74 19.60 -27.20
CA GLN A 49 -13.23 18.35 -26.61
C GLN A 49 -12.51 17.12 -27.14
N LEU A 50 -12.16 17.07 -28.43
CA LEU A 50 -11.38 16.01 -29.05
C LEU A 50 -9.95 15.96 -28.48
N GLU A 51 -9.31 17.11 -28.30
CA GLU A 51 -7.99 17.18 -27.65
C GLU A 51 -8.05 16.75 -26.19
N MET A 52 -9.07 17.15 -25.43
CA MET A 52 -9.27 16.70 -24.06
C MET A 52 -9.45 15.18 -23.97
N LEU A 53 -10.21 14.57 -24.86
CA LEU A 53 -10.39 13.12 -24.92
C LEU A 53 -9.07 12.41 -25.25
N LYS A 54 -8.29 12.94 -26.19
CA LYS A 54 -6.98 12.41 -26.54
C LYS A 54 -6.04 12.44 -25.34
N ARG A 55 -5.95 13.58 -24.65
CA ARG A 55 -5.13 13.70 -23.41
C ARG A 55 -5.56 12.71 -22.32
N LYS A 56 -6.88 12.50 -22.14
CA LYS A 56 -7.38 11.48 -21.21
C LYS A 56 -6.95 10.07 -21.60
N ILE A 57 -7.01 9.72 -22.89
CA ILE A 57 -6.56 8.42 -23.40
C ILE A 57 -5.06 8.22 -23.16
N ASP A 58 -4.27 9.26 -23.41
CA ASP A 58 -2.81 9.22 -23.20
C ASP A 58 -2.49 9.04 -21.71
N ASN A 59 -3.12 9.78 -20.81
CA ASN A 59 -2.96 9.63 -19.36
C ASN A 59 -3.35 8.23 -18.87
N GLU A 60 -4.46 7.68 -19.36
CA GLU A 60 -4.88 6.32 -18.97
C GLU A 60 -3.90 5.24 -19.51
N ASN A 61 -3.28 5.46 -20.68
CA ASN A 61 -2.24 4.56 -21.19
C ASN A 61 -0.97 4.61 -20.33
N GLU A 62 -0.56 5.79 -19.86
CA GLU A 62 0.57 5.96 -18.93
C GLU A 62 0.29 5.26 -17.60
N LEU A 63 -0.91 5.46 -17.03
CA LEU A 63 -1.35 4.77 -15.81
C LEU A 63 -1.34 3.24 -16.00
N LYS A 64 -1.80 2.73 -17.16
CA LYS A 64 -1.75 1.31 -17.49
C LYS A 64 -0.33 0.77 -17.48
N SER A 65 0.61 1.51 -18.06
CA SER A 65 2.04 1.14 -18.07
C SER A 65 2.60 1.05 -16.65
N LEU A 66 2.30 2.06 -15.81
CA LEU A 66 2.73 2.09 -14.41
C LEU A 66 2.17 0.89 -13.62
N VAL A 67 0.87 0.63 -13.75
CA VAL A 67 0.19 -0.50 -13.07
C VAL A 67 0.79 -1.85 -13.50
N ARG A 68 1.12 -2.04 -14.79
CA ARG A 68 1.80 -3.23 -15.28
C ARG A 68 3.18 -3.43 -14.67
N THR A 69 3.95 -2.35 -14.56
CA THR A 69 5.28 -2.39 -13.94
C THR A 69 5.16 -2.78 -12.46
N MET A 70 4.24 -2.15 -11.72
CA MET A 70 3.99 -2.49 -10.31
C MET A 70 3.53 -3.94 -10.13
N LYS A 71 2.67 -4.45 -11.02
CA LYS A 71 2.23 -5.84 -11.04
C LYS A 71 3.40 -6.81 -11.20
N THR A 72 4.32 -6.50 -12.11
CA THR A 72 5.51 -7.32 -12.35
C THR A 72 6.44 -7.32 -11.14
N LEU A 73 6.72 -6.15 -10.56
CA LEU A 73 7.55 -6.03 -9.36
C LEU A 73 6.94 -6.80 -8.18
N ALA A 74 5.63 -6.63 -7.93
CA ALA A 74 4.94 -7.38 -6.87
C ALA A 74 5.06 -8.90 -7.06
N SER A 75 4.94 -9.39 -8.30
CA SER A 75 5.07 -10.82 -8.60
C SER A 75 6.47 -11.37 -8.32
N VAL A 76 7.51 -10.59 -8.61
CA VAL A 76 8.91 -10.95 -8.30
C VAL A 76 9.11 -10.98 -6.79
N SER A 77 8.67 -9.93 -6.10
CA SER A 77 8.82 -9.81 -4.64
C SER A 77 8.09 -10.94 -3.87
N ILE A 78 6.89 -11.35 -4.32
CA ILE A 78 6.19 -12.50 -3.73
C ILE A 78 7.03 -13.77 -3.81
N ARG A 79 7.69 -14.00 -4.94
CA ARG A 79 8.52 -15.19 -5.12
C ARG A 79 9.77 -15.14 -4.23
N GLU A 80 10.43 -13.99 -4.16
CA GLU A 80 11.62 -13.78 -3.32
C GLU A 80 11.29 -13.98 -1.84
N TYR A 81 10.26 -13.29 -1.33
CA TYR A 81 9.84 -13.43 0.07
C TYR A 81 9.32 -14.84 0.38
N GLY A 82 8.60 -15.46 -0.56
CA GLY A 82 8.15 -16.85 -0.38
C GLY A 82 9.29 -17.85 -0.21
N GLN A 83 10.40 -17.67 -0.95
CA GLN A 83 11.61 -18.49 -0.78
C GLN A 83 12.29 -18.23 0.57
N MET A 84 12.33 -16.95 0.99
CA MET A 84 12.89 -16.57 2.30
C MET A 84 12.09 -17.18 3.46
N VAL A 85 10.75 -17.13 3.41
CA VAL A 85 9.87 -17.77 4.41
C VAL A 85 10.22 -19.24 4.58
N GLY A 86 10.39 -19.99 3.48
CA GLY A 86 10.77 -21.40 3.54
C GLY A 86 12.10 -21.63 4.26
N SER A 87 13.13 -20.85 3.92
CA SER A 87 14.46 -20.95 4.55
C SER A 87 14.43 -20.55 6.04
N LEU A 88 13.64 -19.56 6.39
CA LEU A 88 13.48 -19.09 7.77
C LEU A 88 12.76 -20.13 8.65
N HIS A 89 11.79 -20.85 8.13
CA HIS A 89 11.12 -21.93 8.85
C HIS A 89 12.08 -23.06 9.23
N GLU A 90 12.99 -23.44 8.32
CA GLU A 90 14.00 -24.45 8.63
C GLU A 90 14.98 -23.97 9.72
N TYR A 91 15.39 -22.70 9.68
CA TYR A 91 16.23 -22.11 10.70
C TYR A 91 15.53 -22.02 12.05
N HIS A 92 14.27 -21.57 12.07
CA HIS A 92 13.44 -21.52 13.28
C HIS A 92 13.31 -22.89 13.94
N LYS A 93 13.09 -23.93 13.13
CA LYS A 93 13.08 -25.33 13.60
C LYS A 93 14.41 -25.75 14.25
N ALA A 94 15.54 -25.31 13.70
CA ALA A 94 16.84 -25.58 14.28
C ALA A 94 17.03 -24.91 15.66
N ILE A 95 16.54 -23.66 15.83
CA ILE A 95 16.53 -22.97 17.12
C ILE A 95 15.62 -23.69 18.12
N GLU A 96 14.41 -24.09 17.71
CA GLU A 96 13.50 -24.87 18.55
C GLU A 96 14.14 -26.20 19.02
N MET A 97 14.83 -26.90 18.13
CA MET A 97 15.58 -28.10 18.49
C MET A 97 16.68 -27.80 19.52
N GLY A 98 17.40 -26.68 19.38
CA GLY A 98 18.38 -26.25 20.38
C GLY A 98 17.73 -25.97 21.73
N LEU A 99 16.58 -25.24 21.72
CA LEU A 99 15.81 -24.98 22.95
C LEU A 99 15.30 -26.27 23.59
N GLU A 100 14.83 -27.26 22.79
CA GLU A 100 14.36 -28.55 23.27
C GLU A 100 15.43 -29.26 24.10
N VAL A 101 16.69 -29.21 23.64
CA VAL A 101 17.81 -29.84 24.35
C VAL A 101 18.10 -29.15 25.68
N VAL A 102 18.09 -27.83 25.70
CA VAL A 102 18.38 -27.04 26.90
C VAL A 102 17.26 -27.14 27.93
N VAL A 103 15.99 -27.02 27.47
CA VAL A 103 14.79 -27.02 28.33
C VAL A 103 14.60 -28.38 29.04
N LYS A 104 14.92 -29.49 28.41
CA LYS A 104 14.88 -30.83 29.05
C LYS A 104 15.76 -30.95 30.31
N ASN A 105 16.75 -30.09 30.41
CA ASN A 105 17.68 -30.06 31.55
C ASN A 105 17.32 -28.95 32.57
N ILE A 106 16.21 -28.26 32.41
CA ILE A 106 15.70 -27.23 33.33
C ILE A 106 14.77 -27.92 34.34
N PRO A 107 14.90 -27.66 35.66
CA PRO A 107 13.94 -28.14 36.64
C PRO A 107 12.52 -27.65 36.35
N GLU A 108 11.50 -28.50 36.57
CA GLU A 108 10.08 -28.12 36.35
C GLU A 108 9.62 -26.92 37.19
N GLU A 109 10.37 -26.58 38.22
CA GLU A 109 10.13 -25.50 39.18
C GLU A 109 10.66 -24.13 38.70
N ALA A 110 11.34 -24.05 37.53
CA ALA A 110 11.80 -22.78 37.01
C ALA A 110 10.60 -21.81 36.84
N GLU A 111 10.60 -20.73 37.62
CA GLU A 111 9.58 -19.70 37.56
C GLU A 111 9.66 -18.99 36.21
N PHE A 112 8.78 -19.39 35.29
CA PHE A 112 8.55 -18.58 34.11
C PHE A 112 7.83 -17.30 34.57
N ALA A 113 8.43 -16.16 34.26
CA ALA A 113 7.93 -14.87 34.66
C ALA A 113 6.46 -14.70 34.17
N GLN A 114 5.55 -14.64 35.13
CA GLN A 114 4.20 -14.18 34.82
C GLN A 114 4.23 -12.67 34.64
N PRO A 115 3.43 -12.10 33.74
CA PRO A 115 3.36 -10.64 33.57
C PRO A 115 2.97 -10.02 34.92
N LYS A 116 3.85 -9.16 35.44
CA LYS A 116 3.66 -8.50 36.73
C LYS A 116 2.80 -7.25 36.63
N LYS A 117 2.80 -6.63 35.45
CA LYS A 117 2.04 -5.42 35.12
C LYS A 117 1.23 -5.66 33.86
N ASN A 118 0.11 -4.96 33.77
CA ASN A 118 -0.79 -5.08 32.63
C ASN A 118 -0.39 -4.08 31.53
N CYS A 119 0.92 -4.03 31.16
CA CYS A 119 1.46 -3.14 30.14
C CYS A 119 1.79 -3.94 28.86
N LEU A 120 1.28 -3.47 27.73
CA LEU A 120 1.40 -4.11 26.41
C LEU A 120 2.26 -3.28 25.47
N GLY A 121 3.27 -3.91 24.89
CA GLY A 121 3.94 -3.43 23.69
C GLY A 121 3.39 -4.14 22.45
N ALA A 122 2.77 -3.39 21.56
CA ALA A 122 2.23 -3.90 20.31
C ALA A 122 3.13 -3.49 19.14
N VAL A 123 3.56 -4.45 18.33
CA VAL A 123 4.32 -4.20 17.10
C VAL A 123 3.41 -4.52 15.91
N ILE A 124 3.05 -3.51 15.14
CA ILE A 124 2.10 -3.62 14.03
C ILE A 124 2.85 -3.46 12.70
N PHE A 125 2.78 -4.50 11.87
CA PHE A 125 3.43 -4.52 10.56
C PHE A 125 2.47 -4.01 9.49
N GLY A 126 2.71 -2.80 9.03
CA GLY A 126 2.03 -2.17 7.90
C GLY A 126 2.86 -2.17 6.63
N SER A 127 2.42 -1.42 5.63
CA SER A 127 3.16 -1.22 4.38
C SER A 127 3.83 0.15 4.35
N GLU A 128 4.97 0.21 3.69
CA GLU A 128 5.66 1.47 3.39
C GLU A 128 5.02 2.19 2.21
N GLN A 129 4.68 1.45 1.18
CA GLN A 129 4.08 1.97 -0.03
C GLN A 129 2.59 1.65 -0.08
N GLY A 130 1.81 2.57 -0.64
CA GLY A 130 0.39 2.38 -0.87
C GLY A 130 0.05 1.37 -1.97
N MET A 131 -1.19 1.43 -2.46
CA MET A 131 -1.73 0.61 -3.56
C MET A 131 -1.77 -0.90 -3.25
N CYS A 132 -1.81 -1.26 -1.98
CA CYS A 132 -1.96 -2.63 -1.48
C CYS A 132 -3.39 -2.96 -1.02
N GLY A 133 -4.40 -2.28 -1.57
CA GLY A 133 -5.80 -2.49 -1.22
C GLY A 133 -6.09 -2.18 0.25
N ARG A 134 -6.80 -3.08 0.93
CA ARG A 134 -7.20 -2.93 2.34
C ARG A 134 -6.18 -3.53 3.33
N PHE A 135 -4.95 -3.78 2.92
CA PHE A 135 -3.92 -4.44 3.72
C PHE A 135 -3.71 -3.77 5.09
N ASN A 136 -3.51 -2.45 5.11
CA ASN A 136 -3.27 -1.68 6.33
C ASN A 136 -4.53 -1.54 7.19
N GLU A 137 -5.68 -1.31 6.58
CA GLU A 137 -6.97 -1.24 7.28
C GLU A 137 -7.27 -2.54 8.04
N ILE A 138 -7.05 -3.70 7.39
CA ILE A 138 -7.35 -5.00 7.98
C ILE A 138 -6.48 -5.26 9.20
N ILE A 139 -5.16 -4.99 9.11
CA ILE A 139 -4.26 -5.27 10.22
C ILE A 139 -4.44 -4.28 11.37
N ALA A 140 -4.71 -3.00 11.10
CA ALA A 140 -4.99 -2.01 12.13
C ALA A 140 -6.23 -2.38 12.93
N LYS A 141 -7.37 -2.64 12.27
CA LYS A 141 -8.61 -3.05 12.93
C LYS A 141 -8.45 -4.34 13.72
N PHE A 142 -7.73 -5.31 13.16
CA PHE A 142 -7.45 -6.57 13.83
C PHE A 142 -6.60 -6.36 15.08
N ALA A 143 -5.56 -5.54 15.03
CA ALA A 143 -4.69 -5.24 16.15
C ALA A 143 -5.46 -4.57 17.29
N ILE A 144 -6.22 -3.50 16.99
CA ILE A 144 -7.01 -2.78 17.99
C ILE A 144 -8.01 -3.70 18.66
N LYS A 145 -8.79 -4.45 17.86
CA LYS A 145 -9.78 -5.40 18.38
C LYS A 145 -9.15 -6.42 19.35
N ASN A 146 -8.00 -7.01 18.98
CA ASN A 146 -7.34 -7.99 19.83
C ASN A 146 -6.74 -7.35 21.09
N MET A 147 -6.23 -6.12 21.00
CA MET A 147 -5.78 -5.38 22.18
C MET A 147 -6.92 -5.06 23.15
N ASP A 148 -8.12 -4.78 22.63
CA ASP A 148 -9.32 -4.59 23.46
C ASP A 148 -9.77 -5.90 24.11
N GLU A 149 -9.70 -7.03 23.41
CA GLU A 149 -10.01 -8.37 23.93
C GLU A 149 -9.01 -8.81 25.04
N LEU A 150 -7.80 -8.25 25.07
CA LEU A 150 -6.84 -8.49 26.15
C LEU A 150 -7.16 -7.72 27.46
N GLU A 151 -8.22 -6.89 27.45
CA GLU A 151 -8.66 -6.07 28.58
C GLU A 151 -7.57 -5.13 29.15
N ILE A 152 -6.62 -4.71 28.31
CA ILE A 152 -5.55 -3.78 28.68
C ILE A 152 -6.01 -2.36 28.38
N LEU A 153 -5.92 -1.48 29.39
CA LEU A 153 -6.30 -0.06 29.25
C LEU A 153 -5.43 0.62 28.17
N LYS A 154 -6.00 1.55 27.43
CA LYS A 154 -5.29 2.31 26.37
C LYS A 154 -4.02 2.99 26.89
N GLU A 155 -4.06 3.52 28.10
CA GLU A 155 -2.92 4.17 28.76
C GLU A 155 -1.72 3.23 29.03
N ASN A 156 -1.97 1.93 29.04
CA ASN A 156 -0.97 0.89 29.27
C ASN A 156 -0.55 0.17 27.96
N ARG A 157 -0.90 0.75 26.80
CA ARG A 157 -0.54 0.24 25.48
C ARG A 157 0.53 1.13 24.87
N THR A 158 1.63 0.56 24.45
CA THR A 158 2.65 1.22 23.66
C THR A 158 2.67 0.61 22.28
N ILE A 159 2.45 1.40 21.23
CA ILE A 159 2.32 0.92 19.87
C ILE A 159 3.53 1.34 19.05
N MET A 160 4.16 0.37 18.42
CA MET A 160 5.23 0.52 17.44
C MET A 160 4.73 0.08 16.07
N THR A 161 4.98 0.87 15.04
CA THR A 161 4.62 0.53 13.67
C THR A 161 5.86 0.34 12.79
N LEU A 162 5.78 -0.65 11.91
CA LEU A 162 6.69 -0.83 10.78
C LEU A 162 5.92 -0.52 9.51
N GLY A 163 6.34 0.54 8.80
CA GLY A 163 5.65 1.08 7.63
C GLY A 163 4.67 2.21 7.96
N ASP A 164 4.74 3.29 7.18
CA ASP A 164 4.02 4.52 7.47
C ASP A 164 2.52 4.47 7.15
N ARG A 165 2.10 3.58 6.23
CA ARG A 165 0.72 3.57 5.73
C ARG A 165 -0.32 3.00 6.68
N VAL A 166 0.09 2.30 7.72
CA VAL A 166 -0.83 1.77 8.74
C VAL A 166 -1.19 2.81 9.80
N ILE A 167 -0.38 3.85 9.97
CA ILE A 167 -0.50 4.85 11.04
C ILE A 167 -1.86 5.56 10.99
N SER A 168 -2.27 6.06 9.82
CA SER A 168 -3.57 6.74 9.67
C SER A 168 -4.75 5.86 10.08
N HIS A 169 -4.68 4.55 9.81
CA HIS A 169 -5.73 3.62 10.20
C HIS A 169 -5.74 3.32 11.70
N ILE A 170 -4.58 3.38 12.37
CA ILE A 170 -4.48 3.25 13.83
C ILE A 170 -5.05 4.51 14.48
N GLU A 171 -4.74 5.68 13.94
CA GLU A 171 -5.25 6.97 14.41
C GLU A 171 -6.79 7.09 14.21
N GLU A 172 -7.33 6.55 13.11
CA GLU A 172 -8.79 6.46 12.86
C GLU A 172 -9.51 5.61 13.93
N GLU A 173 -8.86 4.59 14.49
CA GLU A 173 -9.40 3.74 15.57
C GLU A 173 -9.15 4.33 16.98
N GLY A 174 -8.56 5.54 17.06
CA GLY A 174 -8.37 6.28 18.32
C GLY A 174 -7.19 5.81 19.15
N GLU A 175 -6.16 5.27 18.53
CA GLU A 175 -4.87 4.93 19.14
C GLU A 175 -3.76 5.73 18.46
N THR A 176 -2.59 5.83 19.12
CA THR A 176 -1.41 6.54 18.58
C THR A 176 -0.20 5.64 18.54
N ALA A 177 0.55 5.69 17.44
CA ALA A 177 1.83 5.00 17.34
C ALA A 177 2.93 5.89 17.95
N GLU A 178 3.54 5.43 19.03
CA GLU A 178 4.63 6.13 19.70
C GLU A 178 5.94 6.02 18.94
N GLU A 179 6.20 4.85 18.36
CA GLU A 179 7.42 4.55 17.61
C GLU A 179 7.09 4.16 16.18
N ARG A 180 7.89 4.67 15.24
CA ARG A 180 7.68 4.48 13.80
C ARG A 180 8.99 4.06 13.15
N PHE A 181 8.96 2.93 12.47
CA PHE A 181 10.09 2.42 11.72
C PHE A 181 9.73 2.32 10.25
N SER A 182 10.52 3.01 9.43
CA SER A 182 10.44 2.93 7.97
C SER A 182 11.49 1.95 7.44
N TYR A 183 11.14 1.14 6.47
CA TYR A 183 12.08 0.23 5.83
C TYR A 183 12.14 0.47 4.32
N HIS A 184 13.35 0.56 3.80
CA HIS A 184 13.58 0.65 2.36
C HIS A 184 13.90 -0.74 1.83
N GLY A 185 13.07 -1.24 0.94
CA GLY A 185 12.91 -2.57 0.38
C GLY A 185 14.12 -3.45 -0.01
N ASN A 186 15.29 -3.29 0.61
CA ASN A 186 16.46 -4.13 0.38
C ASN A 186 16.60 -5.15 1.50
N GLN A 187 17.02 -6.39 1.19
CA GLN A 187 17.26 -7.44 2.18
C GLN A 187 18.21 -6.99 3.33
N SER A 188 19.23 -6.20 3.02
CA SER A 188 20.13 -5.63 4.03
C SER A 188 19.42 -4.63 4.96
N GLY A 189 18.48 -3.85 4.45
CA GLY A 189 17.66 -2.93 5.24
C GLY A 189 16.73 -3.65 6.22
N VAL A 190 16.17 -4.78 5.81
CA VAL A 190 15.29 -5.61 6.66
C VAL A 190 16.01 -6.10 7.92
N THR A 191 17.23 -6.62 7.80
CA THR A 191 18.01 -7.11 8.96
C THR A 191 18.33 -5.97 9.92
N GLN A 192 18.73 -4.81 9.39
CA GLN A 192 19.08 -3.65 10.21
C GLN A 192 17.87 -3.15 11.01
N ILE A 193 16.71 -3.06 10.38
CA ILE A 193 15.47 -2.65 11.06
C ILE A 193 15.07 -3.65 12.14
N MET A 194 15.18 -4.96 11.86
CA MET A 194 14.85 -5.96 12.87
C MET A 194 15.75 -5.87 14.10
N LEU A 195 17.02 -5.52 13.93
CA LEU A 195 17.91 -5.25 15.06
C LEU A 195 17.47 -4.00 15.85
N GLN A 196 17.08 -2.93 15.15
CA GLN A 196 16.57 -1.71 15.82
C GLN A 196 15.26 -1.99 16.59
N VAL A 197 14.33 -2.73 15.99
CA VAL A 197 13.08 -3.15 16.65
C VAL A 197 13.37 -4.01 17.88
N LEU A 198 14.29 -4.97 17.77
CA LEU A 198 14.68 -5.81 18.91
C LEU A 198 15.30 -4.97 20.03
N THR A 199 16.19 -4.05 19.69
CA THR A 199 16.80 -3.12 20.68
C THR A 199 15.71 -2.30 21.37
N LYS A 200 14.74 -1.79 20.62
CA LYS A 200 13.61 -1.02 21.18
C LYS A 200 12.73 -1.86 22.11
N ILE A 201 12.48 -3.11 21.74
CA ILE A 201 11.77 -4.06 22.61
C ILE A 201 12.55 -4.32 23.91
N GLU A 202 13.88 -4.43 23.84
CA GLU A 202 14.74 -4.58 25.03
C GLU A 202 14.67 -3.31 25.91
N GLU A 203 14.67 -2.11 25.30
CA GLU A 203 14.47 -0.85 26.03
C GLU A 203 13.10 -0.77 26.73
N TRP A 204 12.03 -1.15 26.03
CA TRP A 204 10.67 -1.20 26.60
C TRP A 204 10.61 -2.08 27.86
N ARG A 205 11.27 -3.23 27.82
CA ARG A 205 11.34 -4.15 28.97
C ARG A 205 12.10 -3.58 30.14
N MET A 206 13.18 -2.84 29.87
CA MET A 206 14.04 -2.27 30.92
C MET A 206 13.50 -0.97 31.52
N GLN A 207 12.98 -0.08 30.68
CA GLN A 207 12.63 1.29 31.06
C GLN A 207 11.13 1.49 31.31
N SER A 208 10.29 0.86 30.49
CA SER A 208 8.83 1.07 30.51
C SER A 208 8.08 -0.04 31.23
N GLU A 209 8.80 -1.04 31.78
CA GLU A 209 8.23 -2.17 32.49
C GLU A 209 7.12 -2.90 31.67
N ILE A 210 7.28 -2.93 30.34
CA ILE A 210 6.37 -3.62 29.44
C ILE A 210 6.66 -5.12 29.53
N ASP A 211 5.69 -5.86 30.05
CA ASP A 211 5.83 -7.31 30.29
C ASP A 211 5.31 -8.15 29.12
N GLN A 212 4.41 -7.60 28.32
CA GLN A 212 3.78 -8.31 27.21
C GLN A 212 4.15 -7.66 25.88
N ILE A 213 4.67 -8.44 24.94
CA ILE A 213 4.98 -8.00 23.57
C ILE A 213 4.18 -8.87 22.61
N VAL A 214 3.41 -8.20 21.75
CA VAL A 214 2.56 -8.85 20.74
C VAL A 214 2.85 -8.29 19.37
N LEU A 215 2.98 -9.18 18.38
CA LEU A 215 3.17 -8.84 16.98
C LEU A 215 1.83 -8.99 16.24
N PHE A 216 1.47 -7.99 15.45
CA PHE A 216 0.32 -8.02 14.57
C PHE A 216 0.78 -7.86 13.13
N TYR A 217 0.56 -8.87 12.31
CA TYR A 217 0.98 -8.89 10.92
C TYR A 217 0.03 -9.69 10.04
N ASN A 218 0.10 -9.49 8.74
CA ASN A 218 -0.66 -10.27 7.78
C ASN A 218 0.18 -11.49 7.33
N MET A 219 -0.34 -12.68 7.57
CA MET A 219 0.30 -13.94 7.23
C MET A 219 -0.24 -14.47 5.90
N PRO A 220 0.62 -14.93 4.95
CA PRO A 220 0.18 -15.53 3.70
C PRO A 220 -0.53 -16.86 3.98
N VAL A 221 -1.65 -17.13 3.25
CA VAL A 221 -2.41 -18.40 3.40
C VAL A 221 -2.14 -19.28 2.19
N SER A 222 -2.64 -18.90 1.03
CA SER A 222 -2.41 -19.61 -0.24
C SER A 222 -2.67 -18.69 -1.43
N GLY A 223 -1.88 -18.80 -2.47
CA GLY A 223 -2.00 -17.96 -3.66
C GLY A 223 -1.75 -16.49 -3.32
N SER A 224 -2.71 -15.62 -3.59
CA SER A 224 -2.66 -14.19 -3.27
C SER A 224 -3.48 -13.79 -2.04
N SER A 225 -3.93 -14.77 -1.23
CA SER A 225 -4.71 -14.51 -0.03
C SER A 225 -3.83 -14.46 1.21
N TYR A 226 -4.22 -13.61 2.17
CA TYR A 226 -3.58 -13.44 3.46
C TYR A 226 -4.65 -13.29 4.55
N ARG A 227 -4.23 -13.49 5.79
CA ARG A 227 -5.06 -13.26 6.97
C ARG A 227 -4.28 -12.49 8.03
N PRO A 228 -4.92 -11.63 8.81
CA PRO A 228 -4.27 -11.03 9.96
C PRO A 228 -3.96 -12.09 11.00
N HIS A 229 -2.83 -11.95 11.66
CA HIS A 229 -2.32 -12.87 12.66
C HIS A 229 -1.76 -12.10 13.84
N MET A 230 -1.94 -12.67 15.04
CA MET A 230 -1.40 -12.18 16.30
C MET A 230 -0.42 -13.23 16.83
N LEU A 231 0.81 -12.81 17.09
CA LEU A 231 1.84 -13.64 17.71
C LEU A 231 2.27 -13.01 19.02
N ARG A 232 2.06 -13.69 20.13
CA ARG A 232 2.61 -13.27 21.42
C ARG A 232 4.11 -13.59 21.45
N LEU A 233 4.94 -12.55 21.46
CA LEU A 233 6.38 -12.69 21.50
C LEU A 233 6.90 -12.86 22.92
N LEU A 234 6.30 -12.12 23.86
CA LEU A 234 6.59 -12.18 25.30
C LEU A 234 5.30 -12.00 26.13
N PRO A 235 5.17 -12.63 27.29
CA PRO A 235 6.04 -13.71 27.80
C PRO A 235 5.93 -14.94 26.90
N LEU A 236 7.01 -15.70 26.84
CA LEU A 236 6.99 -16.98 26.13
C LEU A 236 6.05 -17.94 26.87
N ASP A 237 5.24 -18.63 26.08
CA ASP A 237 4.18 -19.51 26.60
C ASP A 237 4.76 -20.68 27.38
N ARG A 238 4.34 -20.82 28.64
CA ARG A 238 4.72 -21.95 29.49
C ARG A 238 4.31 -23.30 28.90
N GLU A 239 3.15 -23.35 28.27
CA GLU A 239 2.65 -24.58 27.63
C GLU A 239 3.55 -24.96 26.44
N TRP A 240 4.03 -23.99 25.69
CA TRP A 240 4.98 -24.18 24.59
C TRP A 240 6.30 -24.75 25.11
N PHE A 241 6.88 -24.19 26.19
CA PHE A 241 8.09 -24.75 26.81
C PHE A 241 7.87 -26.16 27.33
N GLN A 242 6.76 -26.42 27.99
CA GLN A 242 6.41 -27.77 28.46
C GLN A 242 6.23 -28.74 27.28
N GLY A 243 5.68 -28.26 26.17
CA GLY A 243 5.59 -28.98 24.91
C GLY A 243 6.96 -29.37 24.36
N LEU A 244 7.89 -28.42 24.34
CA LEU A 244 9.30 -28.68 23.93
C LEU A 244 9.98 -29.71 24.87
N ALA A 245 9.80 -29.56 26.19
CA ALA A 245 10.38 -30.48 27.16
C ALA A 245 9.89 -31.92 27.01
N ARG A 246 8.60 -32.08 26.68
CA ARG A 246 7.96 -33.40 26.51
C ARG A 246 8.17 -34.00 25.12
N LYS A 247 8.64 -33.23 24.15
CA LYS A 247 8.84 -33.69 22.78
C LYS A 247 9.90 -34.77 22.75
N LYS A 248 9.57 -35.91 22.11
CA LYS A 248 10.51 -37.01 21.98
C LYS A 248 11.53 -36.68 20.91
N TRP A 249 12.81 -36.81 21.27
CA TRP A 249 13.91 -36.62 20.33
C TRP A 249 13.84 -37.67 19.21
N GLU A 250 13.90 -37.22 17.97
CA GLU A 250 13.67 -38.07 16.79
C GLU A 250 14.88 -38.99 16.47
N SER A 251 16.07 -38.62 16.98
CA SER A 251 17.32 -39.39 16.73
C SER A 251 17.69 -40.28 17.89
N ARG A 252 18.47 -41.32 17.59
CA ARG A 252 19.09 -42.19 18.61
C ARG A 252 20.27 -41.54 19.32
N SER A 253 20.85 -40.49 18.76
CA SER A 253 21.94 -39.73 19.33
C SER A 253 21.37 -38.58 20.17
N ILE A 254 21.72 -38.53 21.45
CA ILE A 254 21.34 -37.41 22.33
C ILE A 254 22.32 -36.28 22.08
N PRO A 255 21.84 -35.09 21.68
CA PRO A 255 22.69 -33.94 21.48
C PRO A 255 23.29 -33.49 22.83
N THR A 256 24.53 -33.07 22.79
CA THR A 256 25.25 -32.52 23.95
C THR A 256 25.79 -31.14 23.61
N PHE A 257 25.94 -30.29 24.60
CA PHE A 257 26.54 -28.96 24.46
C PHE A 257 27.66 -28.79 25.49
N THR A 258 28.64 -27.97 25.15
CA THR A 258 29.85 -27.71 25.98
C THR A 258 29.83 -26.36 26.66
N MET A 259 28.88 -25.52 26.27
CA MET A 259 28.66 -24.15 26.77
C MET A 259 27.91 -24.19 28.09
N ASP A 260 28.02 -23.13 28.90
CA ASP A 260 27.16 -23.00 30.08
C ASP A 260 25.68 -23.00 29.64
N ARG A 261 24.86 -23.66 30.44
CA ARG A 261 23.45 -23.88 30.09
C ARG A 261 22.68 -22.55 30.01
N ASP A 262 22.90 -21.65 30.99
CA ASP A 262 22.12 -20.40 31.09
C ASP A 262 22.56 -19.41 30.01
N ASP A 263 23.85 -19.41 29.65
CA ASP A 263 24.36 -18.64 28.51
C ASP A 263 23.80 -19.16 27.19
N LEU A 264 23.75 -20.47 27.00
CA LEU A 264 23.19 -21.08 25.80
C LEU A 264 21.68 -20.81 25.70
N PHE A 265 20.94 -20.96 26.81
CA PHE A 265 19.53 -20.66 26.87
C PHE A 265 19.24 -19.21 26.50
N SER A 266 19.94 -18.26 27.12
CA SER A 266 19.77 -16.82 26.83
C SER A 266 20.07 -16.47 25.37
N SER A 267 21.11 -17.07 24.81
CA SER A 267 21.49 -16.91 23.41
C SER A 267 20.42 -17.46 22.47
N LEU A 268 19.91 -18.66 22.74
CA LEU A 268 18.85 -19.27 21.92
C LEU A 268 17.53 -18.51 22.00
N ILE A 269 17.15 -18.01 23.19
CA ILE A 269 15.96 -17.17 23.34
C ILE A 269 16.10 -15.87 22.54
N ARG A 270 17.26 -15.19 22.60
CA ARG A 270 17.50 -13.99 21.80
C ARG A 270 17.40 -14.26 20.31
N GLN A 271 17.93 -15.38 19.84
CA GLN A 271 17.80 -15.80 18.45
C GLN A 271 16.34 -16.11 18.10
N TYR A 272 15.62 -16.81 18.96
CA TYR A 272 14.20 -17.10 18.76
C TYR A 272 13.37 -15.82 18.59
N LEU A 273 13.57 -14.83 19.47
CA LEU A 273 12.88 -13.54 19.41
C LEU A 273 13.21 -12.79 18.10
N PHE A 274 14.50 -12.73 17.75
CA PHE A 274 14.96 -12.09 16.51
C PHE A 274 14.32 -12.74 15.28
N PHE A 275 14.35 -14.07 15.20
CA PHE A 275 13.80 -14.78 14.05
C PHE A 275 12.28 -14.75 13.98
N SER A 276 11.59 -14.72 15.12
CA SER A 276 10.14 -14.54 15.16
C SER A 276 9.74 -13.19 14.61
N LEU A 277 10.45 -12.12 14.97
CA LEU A 277 10.25 -10.78 14.41
C LEU A 277 10.56 -10.75 12.91
N TYR A 278 11.69 -11.35 12.52
CA TYR A 278 12.12 -11.38 11.13
C TYR A 278 11.13 -12.15 10.25
N LEU A 279 10.65 -13.30 10.70
CA LEU A 279 9.65 -14.10 10.01
C LEU A 279 8.33 -13.33 9.85
N ALA A 280 7.85 -12.69 10.93
CA ALA A 280 6.64 -11.87 10.89
C ALA A 280 6.73 -10.75 9.85
N LEU A 281 7.88 -10.08 9.74
CA LEU A 281 8.10 -9.05 8.71
C LEU A 281 8.10 -9.65 7.30
N ILE A 282 8.81 -10.74 7.06
CA ILE A 282 8.88 -11.35 5.73
C ILE A 282 7.52 -11.89 5.28
N GLU A 283 6.76 -12.50 6.18
CA GLU A 283 5.38 -12.95 5.93
C GLU A 283 4.46 -11.75 5.63
N SER A 284 4.61 -10.65 6.38
CA SER A 284 3.89 -9.40 6.12
C SER A 284 4.22 -8.82 4.74
N LEU A 285 5.50 -8.78 4.36
CA LEU A 285 5.96 -8.32 3.06
C LEU A 285 5.46 -9.19 1.90
N ALA A 286 5.45 -10.51 2.07
CA ALA A 286 4.87 -11.43 1.10
C ALA A 286 3.37 -11.16 0.91
N SER A 287 2.64 -10.97 2.00
CA SER A 287 1.20 -10.68 2.01
C SER A 287 0.88 -9.30 1.44
N GLU A 288 1.69 -8.28 1.73
CA GLU A 288 1.60 -6.94 1.16
C GLU A 288 1.70 -6.99 -0.37
N ASN A 289 2.71 -7.68 -0.88
CA ASN A 289 2.91 -7.79 -2.33
C ASN A 289 1.83 -8.66 -3.00
N ALA A 290 1.29 -9.68 -2.32
CA ALA A 290 0.15 -10.44 -2.79
C ALA A 290 -1.11 -9.55 -2.92
N SER A 291 -1.38 -8.72 -1.91
CA SER A 291 -2.47 -7.73 -1.93
C SER A 291 -2.25 -6.66 -3.01
N ARG A 292 -1.03 -6.18 -3.18
CA ARG A 292 -0.66 -5.24 -4.24
C ARG A 292 -0.87 -5.84 -5.61
N LEU A 293 -0.45 -7.08 -5.84
CA LEU A 293 -0.68 -7.79 -7.10
C LEU A 293 -2.16 -7.87 -7.45
N ALA A 294 -3.01 -8.28 -6.50
CA ALA A 294 -4.45 -8.37 -6.69
C ALA A 294 -5.08 -6.99 -6.99
N SER A 295 -4.64 -5.95 -6.28
CA SER A 295 -5.10 -4.56 -6.48
C SER A 295 -4.69 -4.04 -7.86
N MET A 296 -3.47 -4.30 -8.32
CA MET A 296 -2.98 -3.91 -9.64
C MET A 296 -3.69 -4.67 -10.77
N GLN A 297 -4.00 -5.94 -10.59
CA GLN A 297 -4.80 -6.71 -11.56
C GLN A 297 -6.19 -6.10 -11.74
N LYS A 298 -6.85 -5.72 -10.64
CA LYS A 298 -8.16 -5.05 -10.69
C LYS A 298 -8.06 -3.66 -11.34
N ALA A 299 -7.02 -2.89 -11.00
CA ALA A 299 -6.79 -1.57 -11.58
C ALA A 299 -6.53 -1.66 -13.09
N GLU A 300 -5.71 -2.61 -13.55
CA GLU A 300 -5.44 -2.83 -14.98
C GLU A 300 -6.72 -3.10 -15.76
N LYS A 301 -7.58 -3.98 -15.23
CA LYS A 301 -8.87 -4.27 -15.85
C LYS A 301 -9.78 -3.03 -15.95
N ASN A 302 -9.90 -2.28 -14.86
CA ASN A 302 -10.70 -1.06 -14.84
C ASN A 302 -10.18 0.00 -15.84
N ILE A 303 -8.85 0.16 -15.95
CA ILE A 303 -8.23 1.08 -16.91
C ILE A 303 -8.49 0.61 -18.36
N GLU A 304 -8.43 -0.69 -18.63
CA GLU A 304 -8.76 -1.24 -19.96
C GLU A 304 -10.20 -0.96 -20.37
N GLU A 305 -11.14 -1.19 -19.48
CA GLU A 305 -12.56 -0.87 -19.70
C GLU A 305 -12.75 0.61 -19.99
N ARG A 306 -12.15 1.49 -19.19
CA ARG A 306 -12.21 2.93 -19.37
C ARG A 306 -11.55 3.42 -20.67
N LEU A 307 -10.40 2.85 -21.04
CA LEU A 307 -9.75 3.14 -22.32
C LEU A 307 -10.63 2.77 -23.51
N ASN A 308 -11.34 1.67 -23.46
CA ASN A 308 -12.27 1.27 -24.52
C ASN A 308 -13.42 2.28 -24.65
N GLU A 309 -14.01 2.71 -23.54
CA GLU A 309 -15.07 3.73 -23.55
C GLU A 309 -14.57 5.06 -24.12
N LEU A 310 -13.41 5.54 -23.68
CA LEU A 310 -12.83 6.79 -24.16
C LEU A 310 -12.49 6.73 -25.66
N ARG A 311 -12.01 5.59 -26.16
CA ARG A 311 -11.71 5.40 -27.59
C ARG A 311 -12.98 5.43 -28.43
N ILE A 312 -14.06 4.79 -27.99
CA ILE A 312 -15.35 4.85 -28.68
C ILE A 312 -15.86 6.29 -28.73
N GLN A 313 -15.81 7.02 -27.61
CA GLN A 313 -16.20 8.43 -27.56
C GLN A 313 -15.35 9.30 -28.50
N TYR A 314 -14.04 9.08 -28.52
CA TYR A 314 -13.12 9.80 -29.40
C TYR A 314 -13.43 9.52 -30.89
N HIS A 315 -13.64 8.27 -31.26
CA HIS A 315 -13.97 7.91 -32.66
C HIS A 315 -15.31 8.51 -33.11
N ASN A 316 -16.34 8.44 -32.27
CA ASN A 316 -17.64 9.04 -32.57
C ASN A 316 -17.53 10.55 -32.75
N MET A 317 -16.85 11.23 -31.82
CA MET A 317 -16.69 12.68 -31.89
C MET A 317 -15.84 13.13 -33.09
N ARG A 318 -14.80 12.34 -33.44
CA ARG A 318 -13.97 12.58 -34.62
C ARG A 318 -14.80 12.42 -35.92
N GLN A 319 -15.63 11.37 -36.02
CA GLN A 319 -16.50 11.14 -37.15
C GLN A 319 -17.50 12.27 -37.32
N ASP A 320 -18.11 12.75 -36.23
CA ASP A 320 -19.00 13.91 -36.23
C ASP A 320 -18.28 15.18 -36.69
N SER A 321 -17.01 15.39 -36.27
CA SER A 321 -16.23 16.56 -36.69
C SER A 321 -15.97 16.53 -38.19
N ILE A 322 -15.53 15.37 -38.72
CA ILE A 322 -15.29 15.20 -40.18
C ILE A 322 -16.58 15.40 -40.96
N THR A 323 -17.71 14.88 -40.49
CA THR A 323 -19.00 15.05 -41.16
C THR A 323 -19.41 16.52 -41.21
N MET A 324 -19.18 17.27 -40.12
CA MET A 324 -19.45 18.74 -40.10
C MET A 324 -18.53 19.50 -41.06
N GLU A 325 -17.24 19.19 -41.10
CA GLU A 325 -16.31 19.81 -42.04
C GLU A 325 -16.75 19.57 -43.52
N LEU A 326 -17.16 18.34 -43.85
CA LEU A 326 -17.69 18.02 -45.18
C LEU A 326 -18.96 18.79 -45.51
N MET A 327 -19.90 18.91 -44.55
CA MET A 327 -21.14 19.67 -44.74
C MET A 327 -20.87 21.17 -44.95
N ASP A 328 -19.88 21.74 -44.27
CA ASP A 328 -19.47 23.13 -44.44
C ASP A 328 -18.87 23.39 -45.86
N VAL A 329 -18.07 22.45 -46.35
CA VAL A 329 -17.53 22.51 -47.71
C VAL A 329 -18.65 22.43 -48.76
N VAL A 330 -19.62 21.50 -48.59
CA VAL A 330 -20.77 21.34 -49.49
C VAL A 330 -21.66 22.59 -49.50
N THR A 331 -22.02 23.10 -48.32
CA THR A 331 -22.83 24.33 -48.20
C THR A 331 -22.12 25.56 -48.76
N GLY A 332 -20.80 25.67 -48.58
CA GLY A 332 -19.95 26.71 -49.18
C GLY A 332 -19.96 26.64 -50.71
N PHE A 333 -19.86 25.45 -51.28
CA PHE A 333 -19.91 25.24 -52.72
C PHE A 333 -21.29 25.57 -53.33
N GLU A 334 -22.38 25.14 -52.65
CA GLU A 334 -23.75 25.48 -53.07
C GLU A 334 -24.02 26.99 -53.05
N ALA A 335 -23.50 27.69 -52.03
CA ALA A 335 -23.64 29.16 -51.92
C ALA A 335 -22.90 29.91 -53.04
N LEU A 336 -21.75 29.38 -53.52
CA LEU A 336 -21.01 29.93 -54.65
C LEU A 336 -21.65 29.66 -56.00
N THR A 337 -22.27 28.47 -56.19
CA THR A 337 -22.95 28.10 -57.43
C THR A 337 -24.28 28.83 -57.60
N ASN A 338 -25.04 29.03 -56.52
CA ASN A 338 -26.29 29.79 -56.56
C ASN A 338 -26.11 31.32 -56.74
N LYS A 339 -24.91 31.88 -56.58
CA LYS A 339 -24.58 33.27 -56.82
C LYS A 339 -24.26 33.57 -58.30
N LYS A 340 -24.12 32.54 -59.14
CA LYS A 340 -23.84 32.62 -60.58
C LYS A 340 -25.09 32.44 -61.45
N ARG A 341 -26.28 32.24 -60.88
CA ARG A 341 -27.59 32.31 -61.51
C ARG A 341 -28.28 33.56 -61.04
#